data_ad396696bb11f1bcc47fc52a830bba99
#
_entry.id   ad396696bb11f1bcc47fc52a830bba99
#
_cell.length_a   1.000
_cell.length_b   1.000
_cell.length_c   1.000
_cell.angle_alpha   90.00
_cell.angle_beta   90.00
_cell.angle_gamma   90.00
#
_symmetry.space_group_name_H-M   'P 1'
#
loop_
_entity.id
_entity.type
_entity.pdbx_description
1 polymer ?
#
loop_
_entity_poly.entity_id
_entity_poly.type
_entity_poly.pdbx_seq_one_letter_code
_entity_poly.pdbx_strand_id
1 'polypeptide(L)'
;GNNLGHWTNRKFLDNDRFIFNFKDAGFNVVRFPGGNASNDYFWDAENIAQCPEGTPNIIYKSDFKKTTSPKLGNQGSYRTRPEDYYNFLLRSKSTGSICVNYSYALYSEIEDEDERVNKAAEYAASWVYDANIKRNLNIKFWEIGNENWGKWQAGYNVKERGIIDPKKYGEHCRIFIEKMKAIDPTIKIGVVGYQKPKTRNPVQKRWNELVIPEIIDVADFYILHDYYAKYGAILQPKEMLAAIDTT
;
A
#
# COMPACT_ATOMS: atom_id res chain seq x y z
N GLY A 1 -9.31 2.82 12.67
CA GLY A 1 -8.18 3.39 11.96
C GLY A 1 -8.60 4.44 10.93
N ASN A 2 -7.63 5.11 10.37
CA ASN A 2 -7.87 6.10 9.32
C ASN A 2 -6.82 5.95 8.21
N ASN A 3 -7.20 6.26 6.98
CA ASN A 3 -6.32 6.24 5.82
C ASN A 3 -5.84 7.67 5.51
N LEU A 4 -4.55 7.91 5.65
CA LEU A 4 -3.91 9.17 5.35
C LEU A 4 -3.26 9.09 3.95
N GLY A 5 -3.85 9.77 2.97
CA GLY A 5 -3.30 9.80 1.63
C GLY A 5 -2.09 10.74 1.51
N HIS A 6 -1.08 10.37 0.71
CA HIS A 6 0.06 11.24 0.41
C HIS A 6 -0.37 12.61 -0.19
N TRP A 7 -1.57 12.69 -0.78
CA TRP A 7 -2.17 13.93 -1.31
C TRP A 7 -2.75 14.85 -0.24
N THR A 8 -2.83 14.40 1.01
CA THR A 8 -3.29 15.23 2.13
C THR A 8 -2.33 16.41 2.34
N ASN A 9 -2.88 17.58 2.60
CA ASN A 9 -2.04 18.74 2.88
C ASN A 9 -1.37 18.57 4.25
N ARG A 10 -0.02 18.54 4.26
CA ARG A 10 0.78 18.35 5.48
C ARG A 10 0.48 19.36 6.59
N LYS A 11 0.02 20.58 6.26
CA LYS A 11 -0.36 21.59 7.26
C LYS A 11 -1.48 21.12 8.19
N PHE A 12 -2.34 20.19 7.75
CA PHE A 12 -3.34 19.59 8.65
C PHE A 12 -2.71 18.71 9.71
N LEU A 13 -1.62 18.01 9.37
CA LEU A 13 -0.94 17.09 10.27
C LEU A 13 -0.18 17.80 11.39
N ASP A 14 0.18 19.07 11.19
CA ASP A 14 0.81 19.92 12.20
C ASP A 14 -0.18 20.71 13.04
N ASN A 15 -1.49 20.65 12.71
CA ASN A 15 -2.50 21.41 13.39
C ASN A 15 -2.94 20.72 14.70
N ASP A 16 -2.74 21.38 15.86
CA ASP A 16 -3.06 20.84 17.17
C ASP A 16 -4.54 20.47 17.34
N ARG A 17 -5.44 21.28 16.79
CA ARG A 17 -6.89 20.99 16.84
C ARG A 17 -7.25 19.77 16.02
N PHE A 18 -6.63 19.58 14.86
CA PHE A 18 -6.83 18.37 14.06
C PHE A 18 -6.33 17.13 14.80
N ILE A 19 -5.15 17.19 15.41
CA ILE A 19 -4.58 16.08 16.19
C ILE A 19 -5.46 15.78 17.41
N PHE A 20 -5.93 16.83 18.11
CA PHE A 20 -6.86 16.65 19.24
C PHE A 20 -8.14 15.94 18.79
N ASN A 21 -8.80 16.43 17.75
CA ASN A 21 -10.04 15.83 17.23
C ASN A 21 -9.82 14.39 16.73
N PHE A 22 -8.66 14.11 16.13
CA PHE A 22 -8.30 12.78 15.68
C PHE A 22 -8.19 11.79 16.85
N LYS A 23 -7.55 12.20 17.94
CA LYS A 23 -7.46 11.41 19.17
C LYS A 23 -8.80 11.25 19.86
N ASP A 24 -9.56 12.32 19.98
CA ASP A 24 -10.89 12.35 20.60
C ASP A 24 -11.88 11.43 19.87
N ALA A 25 -11.77 11.32 18.54
CA ALA A 25 -12.52 10.38 17.72
C ALA A 25 -12.08 8.90 17.89
N GLY A 26 -11.09 8.62 18.72
CA GLY A 26 -10.62 7.25 19.02
C GLY A 26 -9.81 6.58 17.89
N PHE A 27 -9.30 7.35 16.93
CA PHE A 27 -8.42 6.79 15.90
C PHE A 27 -7.05 6.43 16.48
N ASN A 28 -6.68 5.17 16.34
CA ASN A 28 -5.45 4.62 16.91
C ASN A 28 -4.53 3.94 15.88
N VAL A 29 -4.98 3.77 14.65
CA VAL A 29 -4.17 3.24 13.53
C VAL A 29 -4.28 4.19 12.34
N VAL A 30 -3.16 4.54 11.74
CA VAL A 30 -3.08 5.42 10.56
C VAL A 30 -2.36 4.70 9.44
N ARG A 31 -3.04 4.50 8.32
CA ARG A 31 -2.52 3.88 7.11
C ARG A 31 -1.97 4.93 6.14
N PHE A 32 -0.81 4.67 5.54
CA PHE A 32 -0.11 5.57 4.60
C PHE A 32 0.62 4.75 3.52
N PRO A 33 0.86 5.26 2.32
CA PRO A 33 0.49 6.54 1.72
C PRO A 33 -0.92 6.57 1.13
N GLY A 34 -1.66 5.50 1.30
CA GLY A 34 -3.07 5.38 1.02
C GLY A 34 -3.45 5.02 -0.41
N GLY A 35 -4.46 4.17 -0.54
CA GLY A 35 -5.16 3.83 -1.78
C GLY A 35 -4.27 3.47 -2.97
N ASN A 36 -4.76 3.78 -4.18
CA ASN A 36 -4.08 3.46 -5.45
C ASN A 36 -2.68 4.07 -5.58
N ALA A 37 -2.43 5.17 -4.86
CA ALA A 37 -1.15 5.85 -4.88
C ALA A 37 -0.02 4.98 -4.31
N SER A 38 -0.31 4.03 -3.43
CA SER A 38 0.70 3.13 -2.88
C SER A 38 1.42 2.32 -3.98
N ASN A 39 0.73 2.02 -5.07
CA ASN A 39 1.27 1.23 -6.18
C ASN A 39 2.17 2.00 -7.17
N ASP A 40 2.36 3.29 -6.95
CA ASP A 40 3.26 4.14 -7.73
C ASP A 40 4.02 5.15 -6.83
N TYR A 41 4.17 4.83 -5.52
CA TYR A 41 4.78 5.68 -4.52
C TYR A 41 6.23 5.26 -4.22
N PHE A 42 7.15 6.22 -4.31
CA PHE A 42 8.57 6.07 -4.00
C PHE A 42 8.90 6.94 -2.81
N TRP A 43 9.02 6.31 -1.64
CA TRP A 43 8.92 6.95 -0.33
C TRP A 43 10.05 7.94 0.00
N ASP A 44 11.27 7.70 -0.48
CA ASP A 44 12.47 8.51 -0.19
C ASP A 44 12.89 9.45 -1.32
N ALA A 45 12.25 9.35 -2.50
CA ALA A 45 12.65 10.10 -3.68
C ALA A 45 12.10 11.55 -3.68
N GLU A 46 12.94 12.51 -4.08
CA GLU A 46 12.57 13.90 -4.38
C GLU A 46 12.42 14.15 -5.88
N ASN A 47 13.11 13.36 -6.69
CA ASN A 47 13.06 13.38 -8.14
C ASN A 47 13.20 11.97 -8.69
N ILE A 48 12.94 11.79 -9.99
CA ILE A 48 12.93 10.48 -10.63
C ILE A 48 14.29 9.78 -10.60
N ALA A 49 15.39 10.53 -10.65
CA ALA A 49 16.73 9.95 -10.63
C ALA A 49 17.10 9.32 -9.26
N GLN A 50 16.35 9.61 -8.22
CA GLN A 50 16.51 9.01 -6.89
C GLN A 50 15.60 7.79 -6.69
N CYS A 51 14.68 7.52 -7.63
CA CYS A 51 13.89 6.29 -7.58
C CYS A 51 14.79 5.08 -7.80
N PRO A 52 14.38 3.89 -7.33
CA PRO A 52 15.10 2.66 -7.60
C PRO A 52 15.29 2.40 -9.12
N GLU A 53 16.34 1.68 -9.45
CA GLU A 53 16.70 1.31 -10.82
C GLU A 53 15.52 0.69 -11.58
N GLY A 54 15.37 1.06 -12.86
CA GLY A 54 14.27 0.57 -13.68
C GLY A 54 12.91 1.23 -13.40
N THR A 55 12.86 2.28 -12.56
CA THR A 55 11.61 3.03 -12.39
C THR A 55 11.30 3.84 -13.65
N PRO A 56 10.17 3.58 -14.34
CA PRO A 56 9.82 4.31 -15.55
C PRO A 56 9.36 5.74 -15.24
N ASN A 57 9.63 6.68 -16.15
CA ASN A 57 9.10 8.04 -16.04
C ASN A 57 7.58 8.10 -16.15
N ILE A 58 6.98 7.15 -16.89
CA ILE A 58 5.55 7.05 -17.13
C ILE A 58 5.11 5.62 -16.82
N ILE A 59 4.13 5.49 -15.93
CA ILE A 59 3.51 4.20 -15.57
C ILE A 59 2.15 4.12 -16.26
N TYR A 60 1.96 3.10 -17.10
CA TYR A 60 0.70 2.88 -17.79
C TYR A 60 -0.34 2.21 -16.88
N LYS A 61 -1.59 2.62 -17.02
CA LYS A 61 -2.74 1.89 -16.46
C LYS A 61 -3.11 0.71 -17.38
N SER A 62 -3.95 -0.19 -16.90
CA SER A 62 -4.26 -1.45 -17.56
C SER A 62 -4.82 -1.36 -18.99
N ASP A 63 -5.37 -0.22 -19.37
CA ASP A 63 -5.90 0.05 -20.73
C ASP A 63 -4.86 0.68 -21.66
N PHE A 64 -3.65 0.96 -21.16
CA PHE A 64 -2.54 1.65 -21.84
C PHE A 64 -2.88 3.04 -22.40
N LYS A 65 -4.07 3.56 -22.11
CA LYS A 65 -4.54 4.88 -22.51
C LYS A 65 -4.32 5.92 -21.42
N LYS A 66 -4.45 5.49 -20.18
CA LYS A 66 -4.23 6.33 -19.00
C LYS A 66 -2.86 6.04 -18.41
N THR A 67 -2.20 7.11 -18.00
CA THR A 67 -0.89 7.06 -17.39
C THR A 67 -0.91 7.66 -15.99
N THR A 68 0.11 7.35 -15.22
CA THR A 68 0.49 8.07 -14.00
C THR A 68 2.01 8.24 -14.02
N SER A 69 2.52 9.14 -13.23
CA SER A 69 3.95 9.26 -12.96
C SER A 69 4.27 8.69 -11.58
N PRO A 70 5.52 8.28 -11.33
CA PRO A 70 5.99 7.99 -9.99
C PRO A 70 5.61 9.11 -9.02
N LYS A 71 5.07 8.73 -7.86
CA LYS A 71 4.76 9.66 -6.77
C LYS A 71 5.92 9.67 -5.79
N LEU A 72 6.59 10.80 -5.72
CA LEU A 72 7.83 10.95 -4.99
C LEU A 72 7.52 11.39 -3.56
N GLY A 73 7.99 10.61 -2.59
CA GLY A 73 7.66 10.77 -1.18
C GLY A 73 8.13 12.08 -0.60
N ASN A 74 9.29 12.56 -1.02
CA ASN A 74 9.88 13.80 -0.53
C ASN A 74 9.65 15.01 -1.44
N GLN A 75 8.87 14.86 -2.52
CA GLN A 75 8.54 15.94 -3.43
C GLN A 75 7.29 16.70 -2.99
N GLY A 76 7.35 18.02 -3.18
CA GLY A 76 6.17 18.90 -3.13
C GLY A 76 6.03 19.67 -1.82
N SER A 77 5.46 20.86 -1.94
CA SER A 77 5.37 21.82 -0.84
C SER A 77 4.17 21.59 0.09
N TYR A 78 3.13 20.89 -0.37
CA TYR A 78 1.89 20.75 0.39
C TYR A 78 1.54 19.30 0.72
N ARG A 79 2.04 18.30 -0.05
CA ARG A 79 1.71 16.89 0.14
C ARG A 79 2.37 16.33 1.40
N THR A 80 1.72 15.34 1.99
CA THR A 80 2.26 14.58 3.12
C THR A 80 3.45 13.74 2.67
N ARG A 81 4.59 13.96 3.29
CA ARG A 81 5.82 13.17 3.14
C ARG A 81 5.87 12.10 4.24
N PRO A 82 6.74 11.10 4.13
CA PRO A 82 6.98 10.15 5.22
C PRO A 82 7.31 10.83 6.55
N GLU A 83 8.14 11.86 6.54
CA GLU A 83 8.50 12.65 7.75
C GLU A 83 7.27 13.27 8.42
N ASP A 84 6.38 13.88 7.64
CA ASP A 84 5.15 14.49 8.14
C ASP A 84 4.22 13.42 8.75
N TYR A 85 4.16 12.24 8.12
CA TYR A 85 3.41 11.09 8.63
C TYR A 85 4.01 10.57 9.94
N TYR A 86 5.32 10.40 10.04
CA TYR A 86 6.00 9.96 11.26
C TYR A 86 5.75 10.92 12.42
N ASN A 87 5.90 12.22 12.19
CA ASN A 87 5.62 13.26 13.18
C ASN A 87 4.16 13.22 13.64
N PHE A 88 3.22 12.99 12.71
CA PHE A 88 1.81 12.84 13.04
C PHE A 88 1.55 11.62 13.92
N LEU A 89 2.16 10.46 13.64
CA LEU A 89 2.05 9.27 14.49
C LEU A 89 2.53 9.54 15.92
N LEU A 90 3.69 10.16 16.06
CA LEU A 90 4.26 10.49 17.39
C LEU A 90 3.33 11.44 18.16
N ARG A 91 2.86 12.51 17.53
CA ARG A 91 2.00 13.52 18.16
C ARG A 91 0.59 12.97 18.47
N SER A 92 0.03 12.17 17.59
CA SER A 92 -1.28 11.55 17.81
C SER A 92 -1.24 10.32 18.72
N LYS A 93 -0.05 9.78 18.99
CA LYS A 93 0.17 8.50 19.69
C LYS A 93 -0.54 7.34 19.00
N SER A 94 -0.54 7.35 17.67
CA SER A 94 -1.19 6.33 16.84
C SER A 94 -0.17 5.31 16.34
N THR A 95 -0.64 4.10 16.07
CA THR A 95 0.12 3.05 15.42
C THR A 95 0.10 3.28 13.91
N GLY A 96 1.25 3.10 13.24
CA GLY A 96 1.36 3.19 11.80
C GLY A 96 1.01 1.89 11.09
N SER A 97 0.43 2.02 9.89
CA SER A 97 0.36 0.97 8.88
C SER A 97 0.89 1.54 7.56
N ILE A 98 1.92 0.93 7.00
CA ILE A 98 2.53 1.40 5.75
C ILE A 98 2.26 0.41 4.63
N CYS A 99 1.74 0.91 3.50
CA CYS A 99 1.53 0.15 2.29
C CYS A 99 2.71 0.36 1.33
N VAL A 100 3.53 -0.66 1.11
CA VAL A 100 4.69 -0.61 0.22
C VAL A 100 4.31 -0.81 -1.24
N ASN A 101 5.13 -0.28 -2.16
CA ASN A 101 4.89 -0.34 -3.59
C ASN A 101 5.27 -1.70 -4.18
N TYR A 102 4.35 -2.68 -4.11
CA TYR A 102 4.53 -3.95 -4.79
C TYR A 102 4.56 -3.81 -6.33
N SER A 103 3.77 -2.91 -6.88
CA SER A 103 3.60 -2.79 -8.34
C SER A 103 4.89 -2.38 -9.07
N TYR A 104 5.87 -1.82 -8.35
CA TYR A 104 7.20 -1.57 -8.89
C TYR A 104 7.85 -2.88 -9.40
N ALA A 105 7.65 -4.01 -8.71
CA ALA A 105 8.09 -5.33 -9.18
C ALA A 105 7.46 -5.76 -10.52
N LEU A 106 6.34 -5.16 -10.90
CA LEU A 106 5.61 -5.51 -12.13
C LEU A 106 5.98 -4.61 -13.31
N TYR A 107 6.01 -3.28 -13.10
CA TYR A 107 6.22 -2.30 -14.17
C TYR A 107 7.66 -1.77 -14.27
N SER A 108 8.55 -2.16 -13.40
CA SER A 108 9.99 -1.82 -13.53
C SER A 108 10.53 -2.20 -14.92
N GLU A 109 11.43 -1.38 -15.46
CA GLU A 109 12.09 -1.61 -16.76
C GLU A 109 13.19 -2.68 -16.69
N ILE A 110 13.46 -3.26 -15.54
CA ILE A 110 14.36 -4.41 -15.37
C ILE A 110 13.72 -5.62 -16.06
N GLU A 111 14.47 -6.25 -16.96
CA GLU A 111 13.97 -7.36 -17.78
C GLU A 111 13.77 -8.65 -16.96
N ASP A 112 14.74 -9.00 -16.12
CA ASP A 112 14.69 -10.21 -15.30
C ASP A 112 13.63 -10.09 -14.20
N GLU A 113 12.76 -11.11 -14.08
CA GLU A 113 11.65 -11.10 -13.11
C GLU A 113 12.15 -11.20 -11.68
N ASP A 114 13.11 -12.10 -11.43
CA ASP A 114 13.63 -12.33 -10.09
C ASP A 114 14.39 -11.10 -9.61
N GLU A 115 15.15 -10.46 -10.49
CA GLU A 115 15.89 -9.24 -10.17
C GLU A 115 14.95 -8.10 -9.82
N ARG A 116 13.91 -7.82 -10.62
CA ARG A 116 12.99 -6.71 -10.31
C ARG A 116 12.13 -6.96 -9.06
N VAL A 117 11.76 -8.24 -8.79
CA VAL A 117 11.04 -8.59 -7.55
C VAL A 117 11.95 -8.41 -6.34
N ASN A 118 13.19 -8.89 -6.42
CA ASN A 118 14.18 -8.70 -5.36
C ASN A 118 14.44 -7.22 -5.10
N LYS A 119 14.64 -6.40 -6.12
CA LYS A 119 14.82 -4.94 -5.98
C LYS A 119 13.62 -4.25 -5.34
N ALA A 120 12.41 -4.64 -5.71
CA ALA A 120 11.20 -4.09 -5.12
C ALA A 120 11.05 -4.47 -3.64
N ALA A 121 11.38 -5.71 -3.30
CA ALA A 121 11.36 -6.18 -1.92
C ALA A 121 12.45 -5.52 -1.06
N GLU A 122 13.66 -5.30 -1.61
CA GLU A 122 14.73 -4.55 -0.97
C GLU A 122 14.35 -3.09 -0.73
N TYR A 123 13.66 -2.48 -1.69
CA TYR A 123 13.16 -1.12 -1.54
C TYR A 123 12.07 -1.03 -0.45
N ALA A 124 11.20 -2.02 -0.33
CA ALA A 124 10.26 -2.12 0.78
C ALA A 124 10.98 -2.31 2.13
N ALA A 125 11.99 -3.19 2.18
CA ALA A 125 12.80 -3.43 3.37
C ALA A 125 13.61 -2.19 3.80
N SER A 126 14.08 -1.37 2.85
CA SER A 126 14.76 -0.10 3.15
C SER A 126 13.85 0.90 3.87
N TRP A 127 12.53 0.86 3.58
CA TRP A 127 11.58 1.69 4.31
C TRP A 127 11.36 1.20 5.74
N VAL A 128 11.34 -0.12 5.96
CA VAL A 128 11.33 -0.70 7.33
C VAL A 128 12.57 -0.26 8.10
N TYR A 129 13.75 -0.31 7.45
CA TYR A 129 15.00 0.13 8.07
C TYR A 129 14.96 1.61 8.47
N ASP A 130 14.56 2.50 7.55
CA ASP A 130 14.48 3.95 7.86
C ASP A 130 13.51 4.20 9.03
N ALA A 131 12.31 3.62 8.98
CA ALA A 131 11.29 3.88 9.97
C ALA A 131 11.61 3.26 11.34
N ASN A 132 11.94 1.96 11.38
CA ASN A 132 12.00 1.23 12.64
C ASN A 132 13.41 1.14 13.23
N ILE A 133 14.45 1.01 12.39
CA ILE A 133 15.82 0.87 12.87
C ILE A 133 16.46 2.25 13.02
N LYS A 134 16.47 3.04 11.96
CA LYS A 134 17.15 4.35 11.97
C LYS A 134 16.42 5.39 12.83
N ARG A 135 15.08 5.42 12.78
CA ARG A 135 14.24 6.41 13.49
C ARG A 135 13.57 5.87 14.74
N ASN A 136 13.63 4.56 14.99
CA ASN A 136 13.04 3.88 16.14
C ASN A 136 11.53 4.18 16.32
N LEU A 137 10.77 4.22 15.22
CA LEU A 137 9.34 4.57 15.24
C LEU A 137 8.43 3.39 15.63
N ASN A 138 8.94 2.16 15.57
CA ASN A 138 8.20 0.94 15.87
C ASN A 138 6.86 0.83 15.10
N ILE A 139 6.90 1.13 13.80
CA ILE A 139 5.73 0.96 12.92
C ILE A 139 5.45 -0.53 12.78
N LYS A 140 4.29 -0.93 13.29
CA LYS A 140 3.97 -2.35 13.49
C LYS A 140 3.41 -3.03 12.25
N PHE A 141 2.55 -2.35 11.48
CA PHE A 141 1.81 -2.95 10.38
C PHE A 141 2.36 -2.51 9.03
N TRP A 142 2.56 -3.48 8.13
CA TRP A 142 3.05 -3.26 6.78
C TRP A 142 2.18 -4.04 5.80
N GLU A 143 1.87 -3.44 4.66
CA GLU A 143 1.01 -4.01 3.65
C GLU A 143 1.75 -4.12 2.32
N ILE A 144 1.67 -5.26 1.64
CA ILE A 144 2.32 -5.47 0.33
C ILE A 144 1.33 -5.14 -0.77
N GLY A 145 1.42 -3.89 -1.28
CA GLY A 145 0.56 -3.40 -2.35
C GLY A 145 -0.85 -2.99 -1.89
N ASN A 146 -1.63 -2.46 -2.83
CA ASN A 146 -3.00 -2.00 -2.62
C ASN A 146 -3.90 -2.47 -3.76
N GLU A 147 -4.92 -3.29 -3.46
CA GLU A 147 -5.93 -3.75 -4.41
C GLU A 147 -5.35 -4.24 -5.75
N ASN A 148 -4.22 -4.93 -5.74
CA ASN A 148 -3.49 -5.32 -6.95
C ASN A 148 -4.33 -6.17 -7.92
N TRP A 149 -5.40 -6.77 -7.44
CA TRP A 149 -6.44 -7.43 -8.24
C TRP A 149 -7.29 -6.47 -9.08
N GLY A 150 -7.15 -5.17 -8.90
CA GLY A 150 -8.00 -4.14 -9.53
C GLY A 150 -7.41 -3.62 -10.83
N LYS A 151 -8.17 -3.70 -11.93
CA LYS A 151 -7.75 -3.21 -13.25
C LYS A 151 -7.41 -1.70 -13.32
N TRP A 152 -7.74 -0.94 -12.29
CA TRP A 152 -7.39 0.49 -12.16
C TRP A 152 -6.04 0.73 -11.51
N GLN A 153 -5.39 -0.32 -11.01
CA GLN A 153 -4.10 -0.21 -10.35
C GLN A 153 -2.94 -0.13 -11.35
N ALA A 154 -1.89 0.59 -10.98
CA ALA A 154 -0.61 0.49 -11.66
C ALA A 154 -0.06 -0.94 -11.50
N GLY A 155 0.48 -1.50 -12.59
CA GLY A 155 1.00 -2.87 -12.58
C GLY A 155 -0.04 -3.98 -12.78
N TYR A 156 -1.36 -3.68 -12.82
CA TYR A 156 -2.37 -4.72 -13.09
C TYR A 156 -2.19 -5.38 -14.46
N ASN A 157 -1.87 -4.60 -15.47
CA ASN A 157 -1.57 -5.07 -16.81
C ASN A 157 -0.35 -4.30 -17.32
N VAL A 158 0.73 -4.99 -17.57
CA VAL A 158 2.00 -4.42 -18.02
C VAL A 158 2.24 -4.85 -19.46
N LYS A 159 2.58 -3.88 -20.32
CA LYS A 159 2.88 -4.14 -21.72
C LYS A 159 3.96 -5.22 -21.81
N GLU A 160 3.78 -6.22 -22.69
CA GLU A 160 4.67 -7.34 -22.92
C GLU A 160 4.78 -8.38 -21.81
N ARG A 161 4.28 -8.08 -20.60
CA ARG A 161 4.23 -9.02 -19.44
C ARG A 161 2.84 -9.50 -19.09
N GLY A 162 1.81 -8.79 -19.59
CA GLY A 162 0.41 -9.17 -19.42
C GLY A 162 -0.21 -8.77 -18.08
N ILE A 163 -1.31 -9.44 -17.77
CA ILE A 163 -2.11 -9.19 -16.57
C ILE A 163 -1.46 -9.89 -15.37
N ILE A 164 -1.51 -9.24 -14.22
CA ILE A 164 -1.02 -9.79 -12.95
C ILE A 164 -1.54 -11.21 -12.70
N ASP A 165 -0.63 -12.12 -12.40
CA ASP A 165 -0.95 -13.47 -11.97
C ASP A 165 -1.07 -13.51 -10.44
N PRO A 166 -2.24 -13.90 -9.88
CA PRO A 166 -2.43 -13.98 -8.44
C PRO A 166 -1.47 -14.95 -7.74
N LYS A 167 -1.12 -16.08 -8.38
CA LYS A 167 -0.17 -17.03 -7.81
C LYS A 167 1.23 -16.41 -7.69
N LYS A 168 1.72 -15.82 -8.77
CA LYS A 168 2.99 -15.07 -8.75
C LYS A 168 2.98 -13.93 -7.72
N TYR A 169 1.86 -13.21 -7.57
CA TYR A 169 1.74 -12.21 -6.52
C TYR A 169 1.97 -12.82 -5.13
N GLY A 170 1.40 -13.99 -4.85
CA GLY A 170 1.62 -14.71 -3.60
C GLY A 170 3.09 -15.12 -3.42
N GLU A 171 3.70 -15.72 -4.43
CA GLU A 171 5.12 -16.11 -4.45
C GLU A 171 6.04 -14.89 -4.20
N HIS A 172 5.78 -13.77 -4.86
CA HIS A 172 6.53 -12.52 -4.66
C HIS A 172 6.34 -11.97 -3.24
N CYS A 173 5.13 -12.07 -2.68
CA CYS A 173 4.88 -11.62 -1.31
C CYS A 173 5.77 -12.34 -0.29
N ARG A 174 6.11 -13.62 -0.49
CA ARG A 174 7.07 -14.34 0.37
C ARG A 174 8.42 -13.65 0.40
N ILE A 175 8.93 -13.24 -0.78
CA ILE A 175 10.23 -12.55 -0.92
C ILE A 175 10.20 -11.20 -0.18
N PHE A 176 9.11 -10.45 -0.33
CA PHE A 176 8.92 -9.20 0.42
C PHE A 176 8.91 -9.43 1.93
N ILE A 177 8.14 -10.42 2.40
CA ILE A 177 8.02 -10.76 3.82
C ILE A 177 9.37 -11.14 4.40
N GLU A 178 10.12 -12.01 3.70
CA GLU A 178 11.45 -12.43 4.12
C GLU A 178 12.40 -11.25 4.28
N LYS A 179 12.53 -10.40 3.23
CA LYS A 179 13.44 -9.26 3.25
C LYS A 179 13.04 -8.20 4.29
N MET A 180 11.76 -7.91 4.42
CA MET A 180 11.27 -6.92 5.40
C MET A 180 11.43 -7.42 6.83
N LYS A 181 11.11 -8.69 7.12
CA LYS A 181 11.28 -9.30 8.46
C LYS A 181 12.76 -9.56 8.80
N ALA A 182 13.65 -9.69 7.82
CA ALA A 182 15.08 -9.73 8.07
C ALA A 182 15.62 -8.41 8.66
N ILE A 183 14.95 -7.27 8.35
CA ILE A 183 15.29 -5.96 8.93
C ILE A 183 14.68 -5.80 10.34
N ASP A 184 13.38 -6.14 10.48
CA ASP A 184 12.69 -6.06 11.76
C ASP A 184 11.72 -7.26 11.90
N PRO A 185 12.10 -8.30 12.65
CA PRO A 185 11.28 -9.51 12.81
C PRO A 185 10.00 -9.27 13.64
N THR A 186 9.85 -8.12 14.25
CA THR A 186 8.68 -7.79 15.10
C THR A 186 7.51 -7.22 14.33
N ILE A 187 7.70 -6.81 13.08
CA ILE A 187 6.63 -6.25 12.24
C ILE A 187 5.60 -7.31 11.85
N LYS A 188 4.40 -6.83 11.56
CA LYS A 188 3.30 -7.64 11.05
C LYS A 188 3.03 -7.26 9.61
N ILE A 189 3.07 -8.23 8.71
CA ILE A 189 2.95 -8.01 7.27
C ILE A 189 1.66 -8.62 6.74
N GLY A 190 0.86 -7.76 6.09
CA GLY A 190 -0.38 -8.11 5.46
C GLY A 190 -0.26 -8.26 3.94
N VAL A 191 -1.04 -9.18 3.40
CA VAL A 191 -1.14 -9.46 1.96
C VAL A 191 -2.55 -9.14 1.48
N VAL A 192 -2.66 -8.57 0.28
CA VAL A 192 -3.95 -8.15 -0.29
C VAL A 192 -4.83 -9.37 -0.59
N GLY A 193 -6.01 -9.37 0.02
CA GLY A 193 -7.09 -10.31 -0.26
C GLY A 193 -8.22 -9.69 -1.10
N TYR A 194 -9.16 -10.50 -1.53
CA TYR A 194 -10.33 -10.07 -2.28
C TYR A 194 -11.63 -10.55 -1.62
N GLN A 195 -12.54 -9.63 -1.28
CA GLN A 195 -13.71 -9.92 -0.47
C GLN A 195 -15.00 -10.22 -1.24
N LYS A 196 -15.06 -9.98 -2.57
CA LYS A 196 -16.30 -10.12 -3.36
C LYS A 196 -16.30 -11.40 -4.17
N PRO A 197 -16.90 -12.50 -3.68
CA PRO A 197 -16.88 -13.79 -4.38
C PRO A 197 -17.64 -13.77 -5.71
N LYS A 198 -18.62 -12.87 -5.87
CA LYS A 198 -19.42 -12.73 -7.10
C LYS A 198 -18.84 -11.65 -8.01
N THR A 199 -17.72 -11.93 -8.66
CA THR A 199 -17.12 -11.04 -9.67
C THR A 199 -17.08 -11.70 -11.04
N ARG A 200 -17.15 -10.89 -12.11
CA ARG A 200 -16.94 -11.33 -13.49
C ARG A 200 -15.49 -11.24 -13.95
N ASN A 201 -14.62 -10.58 -13.15
CA ASN A 201 -13.22 -10.46 -13.47
C ASN A 201 -12.50 -11.79 -13.11
N PRO A 202 -11.84 -12.47 -14.06
CA PRO A 202 -11.21 -13.76 -13.83
C PRO A 202 -10.07 -13.70 -12.81
N VAL A 203 -9.30 -12.60 -12.76
CA VAL A 203 -8.23 -12.39 -11.79
C VAL A 203 -8.81 -12.31 -10.38
N GLN A 204 -9.81 -11.46 -10.17
CA GLN A 204 -10.48 -11.31 -8.87
C GLN A 204 -11.15 -12.60 -8.40
N LYS A 205 -11.78 -13.35 -9.34
CA LYS A 205 -12.47 -14.60 -9.03
C LYS A 205 -11.54 -15.65 -8.42
N ARG A 206 -10.30 -15.71 -8.89
CA ARG A 206 -9.31 -16.69 -8.45
C ARG A 206 -8.29 -16.11 -7.46
N TRP A 207 -8.42 -14.83 -7.08
CA TRP A 207 -7.40 -14.14 -6.29
C TRP A 207 -7.05 -14.91 -5.01
N ASN A 208 -8.02 -15.11 -4.12
CA ASN A 208 -7.76 -15.78 -2.85
C ASN A 208 -7.36 -17.25 -3.02
N GLU A 209 -8.00 -17.95 -3.98
CA GLU A 209 -7.68 -19.35 -4.30
C GLU A 209 -6.20 -19.55 -4.62
N LEU A 210 -5.60 -18.61 -5.34
CA LEU A 210 -4.22 -18.71 -5.80
C LEU A 210 -3.21 -18.02 -4.86
N VAL A 211 -3.60 -16.95 -4.18
CA VAL A 211 -2.72 -16.21 -3.27
C VAL A 211 -2.57 -16.91 -1.93
N ILE A 212 -3.68 -17.39 -1.34
CA ILE A 212 -3.68 -17.94 0.02
C ILE A 212 -2.69 -19.10 0.18
N PRO A 213 -2.66 -20.12 -0.70
CA PRO A 213 -1.73 -21.22 -0.53
C PRO A 213 -0.26 -20.80 -0.51
N GLU A 214 0.07 -19.70 -1.20
CA GLU A 214 1.46 -19.23 -1.29
C GLU A 214 1.92 -18.48 -0.04
N ILE A 215 1.01 -17.97 0.81
CA ILE A 215 1.39 -17.04 1.88
C ILE A 215 0.86 -17.43 3.27
N ILE A 216 0.07 -18.50 3.38
CA ILE A 216 -0.64 -18.86 4.62
C ILE A 216 0.30 -19.12 5.82
N ASP A 217 1.52 -19.55 5.57
CA ASP A 217 2.53 -19.86 6.57
C ASP A 217 3.45 -18.67 6.93
N VAL A 218 3.41 -17.58 6.16
CA VAL A 218 4.34 -16.45 6.31
C VAL A 218 3.68 -15.09 6.55
N ALA A 219 2.47 -14.85 6.02
CA ALA A 219 1.75 -13.61 6.23
C ALA A 219 1.12 -13.55 7.63
N ASP A 220 1.11 -12.36 8.24
CA ASP A 220 0.52 -12.18 9.56
C ASP A 220 -0.98 -11.87 9.48
N PHE A 221 -1.45 -11.25 8.40
CA PHE A 221 -2.87 -10.92 8.21
C PHE A 221 -3.25 -10.72 6.74
N TYR A 222 -4.56 -10.75 6.43
CA TYR A 222 -5.14 -10.41 5.14
C TYR A 222 -5.71 -9.00 5.15
N ILE A 223 -5.54 -8.29 4.02
CA ILE A 223 -6.07 -6.95 3.82
C ILE A 223 -7.31 -7.06 2.94
N LEU A 224 -8.46 -6.78 3.50
CA LEU A 224 -9.73 -6.74 2.79
C LEU A 224 -10.25 -5.30 2.74
N HIS A 225 -10.65 -4.86 1.55
CA HIS A 225 -11.27 -3.56 1.34
C HIS A 225 -12.74 -3.74 1.01
N ASP A 226 -13.59 -3.65 2.00
CA ASP A 226 -15.02 -3.66 1.77
C ASP A 226 -15.62 -2.26 1.88
N TYR A 227 -16.59 -1.98 1.02
CA TYR A 227 -17.29 -0.70 0.97
C TYR A 227 -18.76 -0.94 1.28
N TYR A 228 -19.16 -0.62 2.48
CA TYR A 228 -20.52 -0.84 3.00
C TYR A 228 -21.56 0.09 2.37
N ALA A 229 -21.11 1.13 1.65
CA ALA A 229 -21.99 2.06 0.95
C ALA A 229 -21.59 2.20 -0.53
N LYS A 230 -22.57 2.50 -1.39
CA LYS A 230 -22.28 2.94 -2.76
C LYS A 230 -21.55 4.29 -2.71
N TYR A 231 -20.63 4.51 -3.64
CA TYR A 231 -19.94 5.79 -3.78
C TYR A 231 -20.93 6.95 -3.82
N GLY A 232 -20.72 7.95 -2.96
CA GLY A 232 -21.60 9.12 -2.83
C GLY A 232 -22.87 8.91 -1.99
N ALA A 233 -23.12 7.70 -1.45
CA ALA A 233 -24.23 7.48 -0.53
C ALA A 233 -23.91 8.04 0.85
N ILE A 234 -24.90 8.72 1.45
CA ILE A 234 -24.86 9.15 2.86
C ILE A 234 -25.67 8.12 3.64
N LEU A 235 -24.98 7.29 4.43
CA LEU A 235 -25.63 6.34 5.32
C LEU A 235 -25.89 6.96 6.68
N GLN A 236 -27.06 6.65 7.26
CA GLN A 236 -27.32 6.94 8.67
C GLN A 236 -26.51 5.96 9.54
N PRO A 237 -26.14 6.33 10.78
CA PRO A 237 -25.33 5.48 11.66
C PRO A 237 -25.89 4.05 11.83
N LYS A 238 -27.22 3.91 11.95
CA LYS A 238 -27.88 2.59 12.05
C LYS A 238 -27.73 1.74 10.80
N GLU A 239 -27.67 2.35 9.61
CA GLU A 239 -27.49 1.65 8.33
C GLU A 239 -26.03 1.20 8.16
N MET A 240 -25.08 1.99 8.67
CA MET A 240 -23.68 1.62 8.72
C MET A 240 -23.45 0.41 9.63
N LEU A 241 -24.07 0.40 10.82
CA LEU A 241 -23.98 -0.73 11.74
C LEU A 241 -24.62 -1.99 11.17
N ALA A 242 -25.81 -1.88 10.57
CA ALA A 242 -26.49 -3.01 9.92
C ALA A 242 -25.69 -3.59 8.74
N ALA A 243 -24.93 -2.78 8.01
CA ALA A 243 -24.07 -3.24 6.94
C ALA A 243 -22.89 -4.07 7.43
N ILE A 244 -22.39 -3.82 8.64
CA ILE A 244 -21.31 -4.59 9.28
C ILE A 244 -21.81 -5.99 9.70
N ASP A 245 -23.06 -6.09 10.17
CA ASP A 245 -23.65 -7.34 10.64
C ASP A 245 -24.01 -8.33 9.50
N THR A 246 -23.96 -7.89 8.25
CA THR A 246 -24.33 -8.71 7.06
C THR A 246 -23.12 -9.22 6.28
N THR A 247 -21.89 -8.98 6.72
CA THR A 247 -20.63 -9.43 6.12
C THR A 247 -19.97 -10.52 6.93
#